data_0b335ce1ab2fec8b36c730e34cd981b8
#
_entry.id   0b335ce1ab2fec8b36c730e34cd981b8
#
_cell.length_a   1.000
_cell.length_b   1.000
_cell.length_c   1.000
_cell.angle_alpha   90.00
_cell.angle_beta   90.00
_cell.angle_gamma   90.00
#
_symmetry.space_group_name_H-M   'P 1'
#
loop_
_entity.id
_entity.type
_entity.pdbx_description
1 polymer ?
#
loop_
_entity_poly.entity_id
_entity_poly.type
_entity_poly.pdbx_seq_one_letter_code
_entity_poly.pdbx_strand_id
1 'polypeptide(L)'
;GRPIQQMTLPADTPTWGAGWKQGIKDNYLHSMSIGSEGSVMPYKECYLDLDPNYKDAFGQPLLRMTFDWKPNEVKMTQHITSKMQGIATAMNPKQMKVSVMNMNSHYDVRPYQSTHTTGGAIMGDSPSNSVVNKYLQSWDVPNVFVQGASAFPQNMAYNPTGLVGALAYWSAHAIRTQYLANPGPLVQA
;
A
#
# COMPACT_ATOMS: atom_id res chain seq x y z
N GLY A 1 -15.51 9.41 -0.08
CA GLY A 1 -15.61 8.40 0.99
C GLY A 1 -17.02 7.84 1.12
N ARG A 2 -17.19 6.84 1.95
CA ARG A 2 -18.50 6.26 2.29
C ARG A 2 -18.93 6.84 3.63
N PRO A 3 -19.81 7.86 3.68
CA PRO A 3 -20.01 8.69 4.86
C PRO A 3 -20.33 7.88 6.12
N ILE A 4 -21.26 6.93 6.03
CA ILE A 4 -21.72 6.16 7.20
C ILE A 4 -20.65 5.20 7.72
N GLN A 5 -19.81 4.64 6.87
CA GLN A 5 -18.77 3.68 7.26
C GLN A 5 -17.53 4.33 7.88
N GLN A 6 -17.29 5.59 7.56
CA GLN A 6 -16.11 6.33 8.04
C GLN A 6 -16.41 7.26 9.20
N MET A 7 -17.68 7.32 9.62
CA MET A 7 -18.12 8.21 10.67
C MET A 7 -17.78 7.64 12.05
N THR A 8 -17.02 8.41 12.83
CA THR A 8 -16.81 8.11 14.24
C THR A 8 -17.89 8.84 15.04
N LEU A 9 -18.78 8.06 15.64
CA LEU A 9 -19.81 8.59 16.52
C LEU A 9 -19.26 8.79 17.95
N PRO A 10 -19.86 9.71 18.74
CA PRO A 10 -19.59 9.81 20.16
C PRO A 10 -19.68 8.46 20.88
N ALA A 11 -18.85 8.26 21.90
CA ALA A 11 -18.70 6.97 22.57
C ALA A 11 -19.99 6.51 23.31
N ASP A 12 -20.85 7.43 23.65
CA ASP A 12 -22.15 7.22 24.30
C ASP A 12 -23.29 6.93 23.30
N THR A 13 -23.01 7.00 21.99
CA THR A 13 -24.00 6.69 20.96
C THR A 13 -24.31 5.20 20.95
N PRO A 14 -25.59 4.78 21.00
CA PRO A 14 -25.94 3.38 20.83
C PRO A 14 -25.39 2.79 19.53
N THR A 15 -25.05 1.51 19.54
CA THR A 15 -24.45 0.83 18.36
C THR A 15 -25.49 0.37 17.32
N TRP A 16 -26.78 0.47 17.62
CA TRP A 16 -27.88 0.08 16.75
C TRP A 16 -29.22 0.75 17.11
N GLY A 17 -30.23 0.61 16.28
CA GLY A 17 -31.60 1.07 16.53
C GLY A 17 -31.82 2.56 16.32
N ALA A 18 -32.90 3.13 16.90
CA ALA A 18 -33.30 4.50 16.72
C ALA A 18 -32.27 5.50 17.27
N GLY A 19 -31.66 5.20 18.41
CA GLY A 19 -30.60 6.02 19.00
C GLY A 19 -29.35 6.11 18.14
N TRP A 20 -28.95 5.01 17.49
CA TRP A 20 -27.86 5.02 16.50
C TRP A 20 -28.19 5.90 15.30
N LYS A 21 -29.41 5.78 14.73
CA LYS A 21 -29.86 6.61 13.61
C LYS A 21 -29.88 8.10 13.98
N GLN A 22 -30.31 8.42 15.20
CA GLN A 22 -30.31 9.79 15.68
C GLN A 22 -28.86 10.29 15.85
N GLY A 23 -27.98 9.50 16.45
CA GLY A 23 -26.55 9.83 16.57
C GLY A 23 -25.88 10.11 15.23
N ILE A 24 -26.21 9.35 14.18
CA ILE A 24 -25.72 9.64 12.81
C ILE A 24 -26.24 11.01 12.35
N LYS A 25 -27.53 11.28 12.47
CA LYS A 25 -28.12 12.56 12.04
C LYS A 25 -27.43 13.75 12.73
N ASP A 26 -27.26 13.66 14.05
CA ASP A 26 -26.74 14.75 14.87
C ASP A 26 -25.26 15.02 14.62
N ASN A 27 -24.49 13.99 14.20
CA ASN A 27 -23.04 14.09 14.06
C ASN A 27 -22.54 14.04 12.61
N TYR A 28 -23.40 13.83 11.61
CA TYR A 28 -23.00 13.63 10.22
C TYR A 28 -22.14 14.77 9.64
N LEU A 29 -22.49 16.01 9.94
CA LEU A 29 -21.74 17.21 9.52
C LEU A 29 -20.78 17.73 10.59
N HIS A 30 -20.71 17.08 11.74
CA HIS A 30 -19.92 17.52 12.90
C HIS A 30 -18.79 16.57 13.26
N SER A 31 -18.55 15.55 12.41
CA SER A 31 -17.47 14.57 12.60
C SER A 31 -16.43 14.72 11.52
N MET A 32 -15.17 14.57 11.90
CA MET A 32 -14.02 14.63 11.01
C MET A 32 -13.03 13.51 11.36
N SER A 33 -12.38 12.95 10.37
CA SER A 33 -11.26 12.01 10.55
C SER A 33 -9.98 12.63 10.02
N ILE A 34 -8.91 12.52 10.79
CA ILE A 34 -7.56 12.85 10.37
C ILE A 34 -6.82 11.53 10.23
N GLY A 35 -6.34 11.24 9.02
CA GLY A 35 -5.58 10.05 8.71
C GLY A 35 -4.28 10.42 8.00
N SER A 36 -3.32 9.54 8.03
CA SER A 36 -2.07 9.65 7.29
C SER A 36 -1.66 8.30 6.73
N GLU A 37 -1.05 8.32 5.58
CA GLU A 37 -0.38 7.18 4.98
C GLU A 37 1.12 7.36 5.15
N GLY A 38 1.82 6.28 5.48
CA GLY A 38 3.26 6.25 5.62
C GLY A 38 3.91 5.41 4.53
N SER A 39 5.15 5.74 4.19
CA SER A 39 5.94 4.96 3.24
C SER A 39 6.57 3.75 3.94
N VAL A 40 6.48 2.59 3.32
CA VAL A 40 7.21 1.38 3.74
C VAL A 40 8.49 1.29 2.92
N MET A 41 9.62 1.10 3.59
CA MET A 41 10.92 0.95 2.94
C MET A 41 11.06 -0.43 2.28
N PRO A 42 11.84 -0.55 1.19
CA PRO A 42 12.13 -1.84 0.55
C PRO A 42 13.18 -2.60 1.37
N TYR A 43 12.75 -3.62 2.06
CA TYR A 43 13.64 -4.52 2.82
C TYR A 43 13.83 -5.83 2.07
N LYS A 44 15.05 -6.32 1.95
CA LYS A 44 15.36 -7.61 1.29
C LYS A 44 14.74 -8.81 2.01
N GLU A 45 14.46 -8.67 3.31
CA GLU A 45 13.78 -9.70 4.10
C GLU A 45 12.25 -9.75 3.86
N CYS A 46 11.72 -8.76 3.15
CA CYS A 46 10.32 -8.74 2.70
C CYS A 46 10.29 -9.10 1.21
N TYR A 47 9.82 -10.30 0.89
CA TYR A 47 9.89 -10.84 -0.47
C TYR A 47 8.71 -11.75 -0.79
N LEU A 48 8.58 -12.06 -2.07
CA LEU A 48 7.64 -13.04 -2.60
C LEU A 48 8.42 -14.28 -3.07
N ASP A 49 7.89 -15.46 -2.76
CA ASP A 49 8.35 -16.73 -3.29
C ASP A 49 7.19 -17.71 -3.51
N LEU A 50 7.49 -18.92 -3.90
CA LEU A 50 6.50 -19.99 -4.07
C LEU A 50 6.45 -20.85 -2.82
N ASP A 51 5.24 -21.15 -2.34
CA ASP A 51 5.06 -21.99 -1.16
C ASP A 51 5.46 -23.44 -1.46
N PRO A 52 6.36 -24.05 -0.68
CA PRO A 52 6.81 -25.42 -0.92
C PRO A 52 5.75 -26.48 -0.59
N ASN A 53 4.75 -26.14 0.22
CA ASN A 53 3.79 -27.10 0.76
C ASN A 53 2.38 -26.93 0.16
N TYR A 54 1.94 -25.68 -0.02
CA TYR A 54 0.58 -25.39 -0.47
C TYR A 54 0.51 -25.17 -1.98
N LYS A 55 -0.54 -25.76 -2.57
CA LYS A 55 -0.79 -25.69 -4.02
C LYS A 55 -2.23 -25.25 -4.29
N ASP A 56 -2.43 -24.67 -5.46
CA ASP A 56 -3.76 -24.35 -5.96
C ASP A 56 -4.48 -25.60 -6.49
N ALA A 57 -5.71 -25.42 -7.01
CA ALA A 57 -6.53 -26.50 -7.57
C ALA A 57 -5.91 -27.15 -8.84
N PHE A 58 -4.93 -26.52 -9.46
CA PHE A 58 -4.22 -27.00 -10.65
C PHE A 58 -2.86 -27.65 -10.32
N GLY A 59 -2.52 -27.73 -9.03
CA GLY A 59 -1.26 -28.30 -8.56
C GLY A 59 -0.05 -27.33 -8.62
N GLN A 60 -0.29 -26.05 -8.93
CA GLN A 60 0.77 -25.03 -8.92
C GLN A 60 1.03 -24.54 -7.49
N PRO A 61 2.30 -24.27 -7.11
CA PRO A 61 2.61 -23.70 -5.82
C PRO A 61 1.93 -22.35 -5.62
N LEU A 62 1.39 -22.12 -4.42
CA LEU A 62 0.82 -20.81 -4.08
C LEU A 62 1.91 -19.74 -3.92
N LEU A 63 1.57 -18.50 -4.25
CA LEU A 63 2.41 -17.36 -3.93
C LEU A 63 2.47 -17.18 -2.41
N ARG A 64 3.68 -17.09 -1.87
CA ARG A 64 3.93 -16.81 -0.45
C ARG A 64 4.55 -15.42 -0.30
N MET A 65 4.02 -14.64 0.64
CA MET A 65 4.55 -13.34 1.01
C MET A 65 5.21 -13.43 2.38
N THR A 66 6.50 -13.11 2.44
CA THR A 66 7.24 -12.90 3.68
C THR A 66 7.32 -11.41 3.96
N PHE A 67 6.62 -10.95 5.00
CA PHE A 67 6.55 -9.55 5.38
C PHE A 67 6.34 -9.39 6.87
N ASP A 68 7.02 -8.42 7.47
CA ASP A 68 6.74 -7.98 8.84
C ASP A 68 7.13 -6.51 9.03
N TRP A 69 6.56 -5.88 10.06
CA TRP A 69 6.89 -4.52 10.44
C TRP A 69 8.33 -4.39 10.90
N LYS A 70 8.99 -3.33 10.46
CA LYS A 70 10.36 -3.03 10.87
C LYS A 70 10.37 -1.82 11.82
N PRO A 71 11.45 -1.61 12.58
CA PRO A 71 11.55 -0.52 13.55
C PRO A 71 11.32 0.87 12.95
N ASN A 72 11.65 1.07 11.68
CA ASN A 72 11.42 2.34 10.99
C ASN A 72 9.93 2.66 10.85
N GLU A 73 9.13 1.69 10.41
CA GLU A 73 7.68 1.85 10.23
C GLU A 73 6.97 2.05 11.58
N VAL A 74 7.43 1.35 12.63
CA VAL A 74 6.93 1.56 14.00
C VAL A 74 7.20 2.98 14.48
N LYS A 75 8.43 3.48 14.35
CA LYS A 75 8.81 4.86 14.74
C LYS A 75 8.05 5.90 13.92
N MET A 76 7.93 5.69 12.61
CA MET A 76 7.18 6.56 11.72
C MET A 76 5.72 6.66 12.15
N THR A 77 5.06 5.54 12.41
CA THR A 77 3.66 5.50 12.86
C THR A 77 3.46 6.24 14.18
N GLN A 78 4.36 6.05 15.14
CA GLN A 78 4.32 6.77 16.41
C GLN A 78 4.46 8.27 16.21
N HIS A 79 5.42 8.70 15.39
CA HIS A 79 5.65 10.11 15.10
C HIS A 79 4.45 10.75 14.40
N ILE A 80 3.92 10.13 13.35
CA ILE A 80 2.77 10.64 12.59
C ILE A 80 1.54 10.71 13.50
N THR A 81 1.27 9.68 14.30
CA THR A 81 0.15 9.68 15.26
C THR A 81 0.25 10.85 16.23
N SER A 82 1.43 11.11 16.78
CA SER A 82 1.66 12.26 17.68
C SER A 82 1.35 13.60 16.98
N LYS A 83 1.75 13.77 15.72
CA LYS A 83 1.46 14.98 14.95
C LYS A 83 -0.03 15.15 14.65
N MET A 84 -0.69 14.07 14.21
CA MET A 84 -2.15 14.09 13.97
C MET A 84 -2.93 14.41 15.24
N GLN A 85 -2.52 13.85 16.37
CA GLN A 85 -3.13 14.13 17.69
C GLN A 85 -2.95 15.60 18.09
N GLY A 86 -1.77 16.18 17.85
CA GLY A 86 -1.53 17.61 18.09
C GLY A 86 -2.44 18.50 17.24
N ILE A 87 -2.64 18.18 15.96
CA ILE A 87 -3.57 18.90 15.08
C ILE A 87 -5.00 18.78 15.59
N ALA A 88 -5.44 17.56 15.92
CA ALA A 88 -6.78 17.33 16.43
C ALA A 88 -7.03 18.07 17.75
N THR A 89 -6.06 18.11 18.65
CA THR A 89 -6.13 18.86 19.90
C THR A 89 -6.26 20.37 19.66
N ALA A 90 -5.50 20.91 18.72
CA ALA A 90 -5.56 22.34 18.37
C ALA A 90 -6.91 22.76 17.78
N MET A 91 -7.64 21.81 17.18
CA MET A 91 -9.01 22.05 16.68
C MET A 91 -10.06 22.10 17.79
N ASN A 92 -9.69 21.77 19.02
CA ASN A 92 -10.56 21.81 20.22
C ASN A 92 -11.91 21.09 20.03
N PRO A 93 -11.94 19.81 19.62
CA PRO A 93 -13.19 19.08 19.42
C PRO A 93 -13.86 18.78 20.76
N LYS A 94 -15.19 18.62 20.76
CA LYS A 94 -15.92 18.16 21.95
C LYS A 94 -15.50 16.77 22.42
N GLN A 95 -15.17 15.89 21.46
CA GLN A 95 -14.68 14.53 21.71
C GLN A 95 -13.62 14.17 20.67
N MET A 96 -12.63 13.40 21.08
CA MET A 96 -11.58 12.90 20.21
C MET A 96 -11.33 11.41 20.49
N LYS A 97 -11.25 10.61 19.45
CA LYS A 97 -10.81 9.21 19.53
C LYS A 97 -9.53 9.04 18.73
N VAL A 98 -8.50 8.53 19.37
CA VAL A 98 -7.24 8.19 18.72
C VAL A 98 -7.21 6.67 18.49
N SER A 99 -7.01 6.24 17.23
CA SER A 99 -6.79 4.85 16.89
C SER A 99 -5.35 4.71 16.45
N VAL A 100 -4.57 3.95 17.20
CA VAL A 100 -3.19 3.64 16.86
C VAL A 100 -3.13 2.21 16.35
N MET A 101 -2.48 2.02 15.21
CA MET A 101 -2.20 0.68 14.72
C MET A 101 -1.20 0.00 15.65
N ASN A 102 -1.52 -1.20 16.12
CA ASN A 102 -0.58 -1.99 16.90
C ASN A 102 0.44 -2.65 15.96
N MET A 103 1.61 -2.06 15.88
CA MET A 103 2.75 -2.58 15.09
C MET A 103 3.79 -3.29 15.98
N ASN A 104 3.47 -3.59 17.24
CA ASN A 104 4.34 -4.34 18.16
C ASN A 104 4.14 -5.86 18.06
N SER A 105 3.19 -6.31 17.24
CA SER A 105 2.96 -7.71 16.89
C SER A 105 3.37 -7.95 15.45
N HIS A 106 3.51 -9.22 15.06
CA HIS A 106 3.70 -9.60 13.66
C HIS A 106 2.58 -9.04 12.77
N TYR A 107 2.93 -8.79 11.52
CA TYR A 107 1.96 -8.37 10.51
C TYR A 107 0.84 -9.41 10.36
N ASP A 108 -0.39 -8.93 10.33
CA ASP A 108 -1.58 -9.74 10.08
C ASP A 108 -2.47 -9.01 9.08
N VAL A 109 -2.69 -9.64 7.94
CA VAL A 109 -3.52 -9.06 6.86
C VAL A 109 -5.00 -8.94 7.24
N ARG A 110 -5.48 -9.71 8.21
CA ARG A 110 -6.89 -9.70 8.62
C ARG A 110 -7.32 -8.38 9.27
N PRO A 111 -6.60 -7.85 10.28
CA PRO A 111 -6.89 -6.53 10.83
C PRO A 111 -6.31 -5.39 9.97
N TYR A 112 -5.25 -5.65 9.22
CA TYR A 112 -4.60 -4.67 8.38
C TYR A 112 -4.92 -4.94 6.91
N GLN A 113 -5.89 -4.22 6.38
CA GLN A 113 -6.24 -4.30 4.97
C GLN A 113 -5.80 -3.03 4.24
N SER A 114 -5.07 -3.20 3.16
CA SER A 114 -4.63 -2.12 2.27
C SER A 114 -4.80 -2.53 0.82
N THR A 115 -5.17 -1.56 -0.02
CA THR A 115 -5.17 -1.70 -1.48
C THR A 115 -3.91 -1.07 -2.10
N HIS A 116 -2.97 -0.60 -1.28
CA HIS A 116 -1.74 0.06 -1.71
C HIS A 116 -0.51 -0.86 -1.57
N THR A 117 -0.69 -2.15 -1.83
CA THR A 117 0.42 -3.10 -1.88
C THR A 117 1.32 -2.83 -3.09
N THR A 118 2.63 -2.79 -2.85
CA THR A 118 3.65 -2.45 -3.85
C THR A 118 4.87 -3.36 -3.70
N GLY A 119 5.78 -3.37 -4.68
CA GLY A 119 7.12 -3.90 -4.49
C GLY A 119 7.32 -5.39 -4.75
N GLY A 120 6.34 -6.12 -5.31
CA GLY A 120 6.49 -7.55 -5.60
C GLY A 120 7.43 -7.87 -6.76
N ALA A 121 7.73 -6.89 -7.63
CA ALA A 121 8.65 -7.02 -8.78
C ALA A 121 9.35 -5.68 -9.04
N ILE A 122 10.12 -5.22 -8.06
CA ILE A 122 10.68 -3.86 -8.03
C ILE A 122 11.54 -3.52 -9.24
N MET A 123 11.41 -2.27 -9.72
CA MET A 123 12.30 -1.72 -10.74
C MET A 123 13.62 -1.25 -10.12
N GLY A 124 14.68 -1.28 -10.92
CA GLY A 124 15.98 -0.78 -10.52
C GLY A 124 16.93 -0.63 -11.71
N ASP A 125 18.18 -0.39 -11.39
CA ASP A 125 19.25 -0.13 -12.34
C ASP A 125 20.13 -1.37 -12.63
N SER A 126 19.91 -2.45 -11.90
CA SER A 126 20.70 -3.68 -12.01
C SER A 126 19.87 -4.93 -11.71
N PRO A 127 20.11 -6.06 -12.41
CA PRO A 127 19.49 -7.35 -12.08
C PRO A 127 19.89 -7.87 -10.68
N SER A 128 20.94 -7.35 -10.06
CA SER A 128 21.35 -7.75 -8.72
C SER A 128 20.47 -7.14 -7.61
N ASN A 129 19.70 -6.10 -7.91
CA ASN A 129 18.90 -5.37 -6.94
C ASN A 129 17.43 -5.17 -7.35
N SER A 130 17.02 -5.69 -8.50
CA SER A 130 15.68 -5.49 -9.04
C SER A 130 15.23 -6.63 -9.95
N VAL A 131 13.92 -6.70 -10.18
CA VAL A 131 13.30 -7.70 -11.08
C VAL A 131 13.14 -7.13 -12.49
N VAL A 132 12.86 -5.84 -12.59
CA VAL A 132 12.67 -5.13 -13.87
C VAL A 132 13.53 -3.89 -13.95
N ASN A 133 13.86 -3.49 -15.18
CA ASN A 133 14.59 -2.25 -15.46
C ASN A 133 13.66 -1.02 -15.48
N LYS A 134 14.20 0.16 -15.76
CA LYS A 134 13.46 1.44 -15.81
C LYS A 134 12.30 1.50 -16.81
N TYR A 135 12.23 0.56 -17.75
CA TYR A 135 11.13 0.42 -18.70
C TYR A 135 10.10 -0.63 -18.28
N LEU A 136 10.21 -1.16 -17.08
CA LEU A 136 9.42 -2.25 -16.52
C LEU A 136 9.62 -3.59 -17.27
N GLN A 137 10.69 -3.70 -18.03
CA GLN A 137 11.08 -4.92 -18.71
C GLN A 137 11.86 -5.84 -17.75
N SER A 138 11.50 -7.12 -17.73
CA SER A 138 12.23 -8.14 -16.96
C SER A 138 13.69 -8.22 -17.40
N TRP A 139 14.59 -8.34 -16.43
CA TRP A 139 16.00 -8.60 -16.71
C TRP A 139 16.23 -10.00 -17.29
N ASP A 140 15.50 -10.99 -16.78
CA ASP A 140 15.69 -12.41 -17.17
C ASP A 140 14.96 -12.76 -18.47
N VAL A 141 13.83 -12.11 -18.75
CA VAL A 141 12.95 -12.46 -19.87
C VAL A 141 12.59 -11.19 -20.65
N PRO A 142 13.36 -10.85 -21.71
CA PRO A 142 13.27 -9.53 -22.37
C PRO A 142 11.95 -9.25 -23.09
N ASN A 143 11.10 -10.23 -23.34
CA ASN A 143 9.76 -10.05 -23.90
C ASN A 143 8.65 -9.95 -22.83
N VAL A 144 9.01 -9.85 -21.54
CA VAL A 144 8.07 -9.67 -20.43
C VAL A 144 8.22 -8.27 -19.85
N PHE A 145 7.09 -7.58 -19.74
CA PHE A 145 6.98 -6.25 -19.12
C PHE A 145 5.99 -6.32 -17.96
N VAL A 146 6.44 -5.96 -16.75
CA VAL A 146 5.63 -6.06 -15.53
C VAL A 146 5.02 -4.70 -15.20
N GLN A 147 3.72 -4.56 -15.44
CA GLN A 147 2.98 -3.34 -15.20
C GLN A 147 2.36 -3.30 -13.79
N GLY A 148 2.17 -2.10 -13.26
CA GLY A 148 1.46 -1.90 -12.00
C GLY A 148 2.36 -1.52 -10.82
N ALA A 149 1.75 -1.43 -9.64
CA ALA A 149 2.43 -1.01 -8.42
C ALA A 149 3.45 -2.06 -7.90
N SER A 150 3.43 -3.28 -8.41
CA SER A 150 4.45 -4.29 -8.11
C SER A 150 5.86 -3.83 -8.50
N ALA A 151 5.98 -2.97 -9.52
CA ALA A 151 7.26 -2.44 -9.97
C ALA A 151 7.81 -1.29 -9.09
N PHE A 152 7.05 -0.78 -8.14
CA PHE A 152 7.52 0.31 -7.28
C PHE A 152 8.59 -0.21 -6.32
N PRO A 153 9.79 0.39 -6.28
CA PRO A 153 10.80 0.02 -5.31
C PRO A 153 10.43 0.43 -3.89
N GLN A 154 9.54 1.40 -3.74
CA GLN A 154 9.08 1.91 -2.46
C GLN A 154 7.64 2.43 -2.59
N ASN A 155 6.82 2.20 -1.56
CA ASN A 155 5.53 2.87 -1.43
C ASN A 155 5.76 4.35 -1.06
N MET A 156 5.14 5.27 -1.79
CA MET A 156 5.42 6.71 -1.68
C MET A 156 4.51 7.45 -0.69
N ALA A 157 3.92 6.76 0.28
CA ALA A 157 3.00 7.35 1.26
C ALA A 157 1.83 8.12 0.62
N TYR A 158 1.35 7.66 -0.54
CA TYR A 158 0.24 8.27 -1.27
C TYR A 158 -0.49 7.24 -2.13
N ASN A 159 -1.70 7.60 -2.60
CA ASN A 159 -2.49 6.76 -3.51
C ASN A 159 -1.70 6.45 -4.79
N PRO A 160 -1.40 5.18 -5.12
CA PRO A 160 -0.42 4.83 -6.14
C PRO A 160 -0.93 4.92 -7.58
N THR A 161 -2.26 5.01 -7.80
CA THR A 161 -2.90 4.85 -9.12
C THR A 161 -2.38 5.84 -10.18
N GLY A 162 -2.13 7.09 -9.81
CA GLY A 162 -1.59 8.08 -10.74
C GLY A 162 -0.23 7.69 -11.29
N LEU A 163 0.68 7.21 -10.42
CA LEU A 163 2.00 6.76 -10.82
C LEU A 163 1.95 5.43 -11.59
N VAL A 164 1.05 4.52 -11.22
CA VAL A 164 0.81 3.28 -11.99
C VAL A 164 0.47 3.63 -13.44
N GLY A 165 -0.46 4.58 -13.64
CA GLY A 165 -0.81 5.06 -14.99
C GLY A 165 0.37 5.69 -15.72
N ALA A 166 1.13 6.55 -15.07
CA ALA A 166 2.30 7.20 -15.67
C ALA A 166 3.37 6.18 -16.12
N LEU A 167 3.67 5.19 -15.28
CA LEU A 167 4.63 4.13 -15.62
C LEU A 167 4.12 3.20 -16.72
N ALA A 168 2.81 2.91 -16.76
CA ALA A 168 2.22 2.14 -17.85
C ALA A 168 2.38 2.85 -19.20
N TYR A 169 2.12 4.16 -19.27
CA TYR A 169 2.37 4.96 -20.48
C TYR A 169 3.85 5.03 -20.85
N TRP A 170 4.72 5.20 -19.86
CA TRP A 170 6.17 5.19 -20.05
C TRP A 170 6.66 3.89 -20.68
N SER A 171 6.28 2.76 -20.11
CA SER A 171 6.64 1.44 -20.61
C SER A 171 6.05 1.16 -21.99
N ALA A 172 4.77 1.48 -22.23
CA ALA A 172 4.12 1.34 -23.53
C ALA A 172 4.82 2.18 -24.61
N HIS A 173 5.28 3.39 -24.27
CA HIS A 173 6.08 4.21 -25.19
C HIS A 173 7.41 3.53 -25.55
N ALA A 174 8.13 3.00 -24.57
CA ALA A 174 9.39 2.28 -24.82
C ALA A 174 9.17 1.00 -25.64
N ILE A 175 8.11 0.24 -25.37
CA ILE A 175 7.73 -0.92 -26.17
C ILE A 175 7.52 -0.50 -27.63
N ARG A 176 6.71 0.50 -27.87
CA ARG A 176 6.34 0.96 -29.21
C ARG A 176 7.52 1.51 -30.00
N THR A 177 8.38 2.32 -29.37
CA THR A 177 9.42 3.09 -30.06
C THR A 177 10.78 2.41 -30.10
N GLN A 178 11.04 1.48 -29.18
CA GLN A 178 12.34 0.83 -29.04
C GLN A 178 12.22 -0.69 -29.22
N TYR A 179 11.42 -1.36 -28.39
CA TYR A 179 11.36 -2.80 -28.37
C TYR A 179 10.81 -3.41 -29.66
N LEU A 180 9.71 -2.88 -30.20
CA LEU A 180 9.13 -3.39 -31.46
C LEU A 180 10.02 -3.11 -32.68
N ALA A 181 10.85 -2.08 -32.63
CA ALA A 181 11.82 -1.79 -33.70
C ALA A 181 13.04 -2.74 -33.67
N ASN A 182 13.46 -3.14 -32.47
CA ASN A 182 14.58 -4.08 -32.26
C ASN A 182 14.32 -4.90 -30.98
N PRO A 183 13.60 -6.05 -31.09
CA PRO A 183 13.28 -6.87 -29.93
C PRO A 183 14.51 -7.39 -29.21
N GLY A 184 14.56 -7.17 -27.88
CA GLY A 184 15.66 -7.57 -27.02
C GLY A 184 15.70 -6.75 -25.73
N PRO A 185 16.77 -6.88 -24.92
CA PRO A 185 16.97 -6.06 -23.73
C PRO A 185 17.06 -4.57 -24.08
N LEU A 186 16.18 -3.74 -23.49
CA LEU A 186 16.21 -2.28 -23.65
C LEU A 186 17.28 -1.60 -22.80
N VAL A 187 17.78 -2.30 -21.79
CA VAL A 187 18.90 -1.91 -20.94
C VAL A 187 19.85 -3.08 -20.87
N GLN A 188 21.13 -2.85 -21.10
CA GLN A 188 22.16 -3.85 -20.89
C GLN A 188 22.43 -4.01 -19.37
N ALA A 189 22.57 -5.26 -18.92
CA ALA A 189 22.84 -5.60 -17.52
C ALA A 189 24.32 -5.37 -17.17
#